data_0f6f01922617876bd63a72f5540da8a4
#
_entry.id   0f6f01922617876bd63a72f5540da8a4
#
_cell.length_a   1.000
_cell.length_b   1.000
_cell.length_c   1.000
_cell.angle_alpha   90.00
_cell.angle_beta   90.00
_cell.angle_gamma   90.00
#
_symmetry.space_group_name_H-M   'P 1'
#
loop_
_entity.id
_entity.type
_entity.pdbx_description
1 polymer ?
#
loop_
_entity_poly.entity_id
_entity_poly.type
_entity_poly.pdbx_seq_one_letter_code
_entity_poly.pdbx_strand_id
1 'polypeptide(L)'
;MQTPTRSHDAVGSPSDWTGVCEFDRLEPLWGEAALIDGVQVALVLLPDGTLYAVSNQDPATGSFVMSRGIIGSRGTRTTLASPLHKQVYDLETGECFTSSDYALRTFPVRVLDGMVQVQVREQTELRPELGVDAGFVAA
;
A
#
# COMPACT_ATOMS: atom_id res chain seq x y z
N MET A 1 2.20 19.60 -18.57
CA MET A 1 2.35 19.32 -18.30
C MET A 1 2.19 19.21 -17.77
N GLN A 2 2.00 19.23 -17.74
CA GLN A 2 1.84 19.08 -17.28
C GLN A 2 1.58 19.03 -16.56
N THR A 3 1.31 19.34 -16.61
CA THR A 3 1.04 19.25 -15.98
C THR A 3 0.66 19.25 -15.41
N PRO A 4 0.64 19.46 -15.65
CA PRO A 4 0.18 19.45 -15.03
C PRO A 4 -0.25 19.35 -14.51
N THR A 5 -0.33 19.55 -14.65
CA THR A 5 -0.63 19.37 -14.17
C THR A 5 -0.95 19.36 -13.65
N ARG A 6 -1.13 19.77 -13.73
CA ARG A 6 -1.49 19.82 -13.18
C ARG A 6 -2.09 19.91 -12.67
N SER A 7 -2.31 20.06 -12.70
CA SER A 7 -2.86 20.10 -12.21
C SER A 7 -3.56 20.06 -11.99
N HIS A 8 -3.84 20.26 -12.05
CA HIS A 8 -4.51 20.18 -11.82
C HIS A 8 -5.20 19.84 -11.41
N ASP A 9 -5.37 20.15 -11.67
CA ASP A 9 -5.97 19.85 -11.21
C ASP A 9 -6.37 19.79 -10.63
N ALA A 10 -6.71 20.03 -10.58
CA ALA A 10 -7.04 20.03 -9.87
C ALA A 10 -7.51 20.00 -9.22
N VAL A 11 -7.66 20.32 -9.20
CA VAL A 11 -8.32 20.32 -8.52
C VAL A 11 -8.59 19.44 -7.72
N GLY A 12 -8.58 19.64 -7.06
CA GLY A 12 -8.80 18.91 -6.12
C GLY A 12 -9.12 17.87 -6.52
N SER A 13 -8.72 17.88 -7.18
CA SER A 13 -9.13 16.81 -7.55
C SER A 13 -9.14 15.82 -6.62
N PRO A 14 -10.00 15.13 -6.61
CA PRO A 14 -10.14 14.11 -5.70
C PRO A 14 -9.05 13.14 -5.80
N SER A 15 -8.33 13.27 -6.79
CA SER A 15 -7.32 12.33 -6.91
C SER A 15 -6.17 12.73 -6.12
N ASP A 16 -5.70 11.92 -5.29
CA ASP A 16 -4.52 12.15 -4.52
C ASP A 16 -3.43 11.20 -4.96
N TRP A 17 -3.39 10.95 -6.25
CA TRP A 17 -2.40 10.05 -6.80
C TRP A 17 -1.02 10.70 -6.78
N THR A 18 -0.06 9.99 -6.25
CA THR A 18 1.32 10.46 -6.17
C THR A 18 2.19 9.56 -7.03
N GLY A 19 2.94 10.15 -7.94
CA GLY A 19 3.91 9.40 -8.72
C GLY A 19 5.08 9.00 -7.85
N VAL A 20 5.47 7.75 -7.94
CA VAL A 20 6.48 7.21 -7.05
C VAL A 20 7.74 6.84 -7.80
N CYS A 21 7.64 6.07 -8.86
CA CYS A 21 8.78 5.64 -9.63
C CYS A 21 8.29 5.11 -10.96
N GLU A 22 9.23 4.92 -11.88
CA GLU A 22 8.90 4.31 -13.15
C GLU A 22 8.65 2.82 -12.92
N PHE A 23 7.65 2.29 -13.60
CA PHE A 23 7.30 0.88 -13.46
C PHE A 23 8.49 -0.02 -13.77
N ASP A 24 9.30 0.38 -14.75
CA ASP A 24 10.45 -0.43 -15.17
C ASP A 24 11.53 -0.51 -14.11
N ARG A 25 11.45 0.32 -13.07
CA ARG A 25 12.42 0.26 -11.99
C ARG A 25 12.10 -0.82 -10.98
N LEU A 26 10.89 -1.35 -11.02
CA LEU A 26 10.48 -2.38 -10.07
C LEU A 26 10.89 -3.75 -10.57
N GLU A 27 11.23 -4.62 -9.63
CA GLU A 27 11.65 -5.97 -9.94
C GLU A 27 10.64 -6.94 -9.37
N PRO A 28 10.19 -7.93 -10.15
CA PRO A 28 9.21 -8.89 -9.62
C PRO A 28 9.73 -9.60 -8.39
N LEU A 29 8.87 -9.76 -7.41
CA LEU A 29 9.12 -10.46 -6.16
C LEU A 29 10.16 -9.78 -5.27
N TRP A 30 10.47 -8.52 -5.57
CA TRP A 30 11.41 -7.73 -4.78
C TRP A 30 10.70 -6.48 -4.30
N GLY A 31 10.41 -6.38 -3.01
CA GLY A 31 9.70 -5.24 -2.47
C GLY A 31 10.55 -3.99 -2.46
N GLU A 32 9.90 -2.85 -2.73
CA GLU A 32 10.54 -1.56 -2.69
C GLU A 32 9.79 -0.67 -1.73
N ALA A 33 10.49 0.09 -0.93
CA ALA A 33 9.86 1.02 0.00
C ALA A 33 9.90 2.42 -0.57
N ALA A 34 8.81 3.14 -0.41
CA ALA A 34 8.71 4.52 -0.86
C ALA A 34 8.08 5.35 0.25
N LEU A 35 8.49 6.61 0.34
CA LEU A 35 7.93 7.53 1.32
C LEU A 35 7.03 8.50 0.59
N ILE A 36 5.73 8.49 0.93
CA ILE A 36 4.73 9.30 0.25
C ILE A 36 3.96 10.06 1.31
N ASP A 37 4.12 11.38 1.35
CA ASP A 37 3.40 12.23 2.31
C ASP A 37 3.59 11.74 3.75
N GLY A 38 4.81 11.32 4.08
CA GLY A 38 5.09 10.86 5.42
C GLY A 38 4.72 9.42 5.70
N VAL A 39 4.16 8.72 4.72
CA VAL A 39 3.74 7.34 4.88
C VAL A 39 4.70 6.44 4.11
N GLN A 40 5.24 5.43 4.79
CA GLN A 40 6.10 4.47 4.12
C GLN A 40 5.26 3.39 3.49
N VAL A 41 5.39 3.24 2.18
CA VAL A 41 4.62 2.31 1.39
C VAL A 41 5.56 1.26 0.81
N ALA A 42 5.17 0.00 0.86
CA ALA A 42 5.92 -1.08 0.22
C ALA A 42 5.22 -1.42 -1.09
N LEU A 43 5.99 -1.42 -2.16
CA LEU A 43 5.51 -1.77 -3.49
C LEU A 43 5.94 -3.19 -3.80
N VAL A 44 5.01 -4.00 -4.27
CA VAL A 44 5.28 -5.41 -4.57
C VAL A 44 4.77 -5.70 -5.98
N LEU A 45 5.66 -6.17 -6.83
CA LEU A 45 5.34 -6.50 -8.21
C LEU A 45 5.41 -8.01 -8.39
N LEU A 46 4.39 -8.58 -9.01
CA LEU A 46 4.39 -10.00 -9.32
C LEU A 46 4.90 -10.24 -10.74
N PRO A 47 5.35 -11.46 -11.04
CA PRO A 47 5.83 -11.75 -12.40
C PRO A 47 4.80 -11.53 -13.48
N ASP A 48 3.50 -11.63 -13.15
CA ASP A 48 2.46 -11.41 -14.16
C ASP A 48 2.12 -9.94 -14.36
N GLY A 49 2.82 -9.04 -13.67
CA GLY A 49 2.59 -7.61 -13.81
C GLY A 49 1.66 -7.01 -12.77
N THR A 50 1.05 -7.82 -11.93
CA THR A 50 0.19 -7.31 -10.88
C THR A 50 1.02 -6.54 -9.86
N LEU A 51 0.51 -5.37 -9.45
CA LEU A 51 1.24 -4.49 -8.56
C LEU A 51 0.39 -4.20 -7.34
N TYR A 52 1.02 -4.27 -6.18
CA TYR A 52 0.36 -3.98 -4.90
C TYR A 52 1.12 -2.89 -4.17
N ALA A 53 0.39 -2.10 -3.40
CA ALA A 53 0.96 -1.10 -2.50
C ALA A 53 0.37 -1.31 -1.13
N VAL A 54 1.22 -1.57 -0.15
CA VAL A 54 0.79 -1.81 1.22
C VAL A 54 1.66 -1.00 2.15
N SER A 55 1.23 -0.88 3.41
CA SER A 55 2.04 -0.19 4.40
C SER A 55 3.37 -0.93 4.58
N ASN A 56 4.46 -0.18 4.65
CA ASN A 56 5.74 -0.79 4.98
C ASN A 56 5.85 -1.10 6.46
N GLN A 57 4.90 -0.62 7.26
CA GLN A 57 4.92 -0.85 8.70
C GLN A 57 4.27 -2.17 9.04
N ASP A 58 5.00 -3.01 9.75
CA ASP A 58 4.49 -4.29 10.25
C ASP A 58 3.46 -3.99 11.35
N PRO A 59 2.21 -4.40 11.17
CA PRO A 59 1.20 -4.07 12.19
C PRO A 59 1.46 -4.72 13.54
N ALA A 60 2.17 -5.83 13.57
CA ALA A 60 2.40 -6.54 14.82
C ALA A 60 3.54 -5.94 15.62
N THR A 61 4.55 -5.38 14.96
CA THR A 61 5.74 -4.89 15.66
C THR A 61 5.91 -3.39 15.57
N GLY A 62 5.29 -2.75 14.58
CA GLY A 62 5.48 -1.33 14.34
C GLY A 62 6.72 -1.01 13.53
N SER A 63 7.52 -2.00 13.19
CA SER A 63 8.75 -1.77 12.44
C SER A 63 8.46 -1.63 10.95
N PHE A 64 9.28 -0.85 10.25
CA PHE A 64 9.08 -0.57 8.83
C PHE A 64 9.88 -1.58 8.00
N VAL A 65 9.35 -2.78 7.86
CA VAL A 65 10.09 -3.90 7.26
C VAL A 65 9.29 -4.68 6.23
N MET A 66 8.05 -4.28 5.93
CA MET A 66 7.21 -5.13 5.07
C MET A 66 7.76 -5.25 3.65
N SER A 67 8.50 -4.25 3.17
CA SER A 67 9.11 -4.37 1.84
C SER A 67 10.13 -5.50 1.78
N ARG A 68 10.59 -5.99 2.92
CA ARG A 68 11.52 -7.12 2.97
C ARG A 68 10.82 -8.41 3.29
N GLY A 69 9.50 -8.41 3.27
CA GLY A 69 8.73 -9.61 3.55
C GLY A 69 8.84 -10.64 2.46
N ILE A 70 8.31 -11.81 2.75
CA ILE A 70 8.38 -12.94 1.84
C ILE A 70 7.05 -13.05 1.11
N ILE A 71 7.11 -12.99 -0.20
CA ILE A 71 5.92 -13.08 -1.05
C ILE A 71 5.60 -14.54 -1.31
N GLY A 72 4.36 -14.92 -1.10
CA GLY A 72 3.93 -16.29 -1.29
C GLY A 72 2.49 -16.33 -1.75
N SER A 73 1.87 -17.47 -1.53
CA SER A 73 0.47 -17.63 -1.92
C SER A 73 -0.24 -18.54 -0.94
N ARG A 74 -1.54 -18.37 -0.87
CA ARG A 74 -2.39 -19.22 -0.06
C ARG A 74 -3.63 -19.46 -0.89
N GLY A 75 -3.70 -20.61 -1.53
CA GLY A 75 -4.72 -20.87 -2.53
C GLY A 75 -4.51 -19.95 -3.72
N THR A 76 -5.53 -19.19 -4.07
CA THR A 76 -5.44 -18.24 -5.17
C THR A 76 -5.04 -16.84 -4.72
N ARG A 77 -4.73 -16.68 -3.44
CA ARG A 77 -4.45 -15.35 -2.87
C ARG A 77 -2.96 -15.16 -2.72
N THR A 78 -2.49 -13.98 -3.08
CA THR A 78 -1.08 -13.63 -2.96
C THR A 78 -0.84 -13.05 -1.58
N THR A 79 0.22 -13.50 -0.93
CA THR A 79 0.47 -13.15 0.47
C THR A 79 1.82 -12.49 0.63
N LEU A 80 1.94 -11.77 1.76
CA LEU A 80 3.19 -11.17 2.18
C LEU A 80 3.39 -11.51 3.65
N ALA A 81 4.48 -12.18 3.96
CA ALA A 81 4.78 -12.55 5.34
C ALA A 81 5.81 -11.60 5.90
N SER A 82 5.55 -11.10 7.12
CA SER A 82 6.49 -10.22 7.80
C SER A 82 7.79 -10.97 8.08
N PRO A 83 8.93 -10.33 7.88
CA PRO A 83 10.20 -10.99 8.17
C PRO A 83 10.47 -11.14 9.66
N LEU A 84 9.76 -10.39 10.51
CA LEU A 84 10.04 -10.39 11.94
C LEU A 84 9.20 -11.40 12.69
N HIS A 85 7.88 -11.35 12.51
CA HIS A 85 6.99 -12.22 13.28
C HIS A 85 6.27 -13.23 12.43
N LYS A 86 6.55 -13.23 11.13
CA LYS A 86 5.98 -14.23 10.23
C LYS A 86 4.47 -14.21 10.17
N GLN A 87 3.86 -13.07 10.52
CA GLN A 87 2.44 -12.92 10.26
C GLN A 87 2.25 -12.81 8.76
N VAL A 88 1.21 -13.45 8.25
CA VAL A 88 0.96 -13.54 6.81
C VAL A 88 -0.26 -12.73 6.46
N TYR A 89 -0.11 -11.83 5.50
CA TYR A 89 -1.19 -10.93 5.10
C TYR A 89 -1.52 -11.13 3.63
N ASP A 90 -2.81 -10.94 3.32
CA ASP A 90 -3.28 -10.89 1.94
C ASP A 90 -2.84 -9.56 1.34
N LEU A 91 -2.14 -9.62 0.21
CA LEU A 91 -1.65 -8.38 -0.41
C LEU A 91 -2.78 -7.53 -0.99
N GLU A 92 -3.89 -8.15 -1.34
CA GLU A 92 -4.97 -7.40 -1.94
C GLU A 92 -5.85 -6.74 -0.88
N THR A 93 -6.15 -7.43 0.21
CA THR A 93 -7.09 -6.93 1.20
C THR A 93 -6.44 -6.49 2.50
N GLY A 94 -5.22 -6.96 2.76
CA GLY A 94 -4.56 -6.68 4.03
C GLY A 94 -4.97 -7.60 5.15
N GLU A 95 -5.84 -8.55 4.88
CA GLU A 95 -6.30 -9.47 5.92
C GLU A 95 -5.15 -10.32 6.42
N CYS A 96 -5.04 -10.49 7.73
CA CYS A 96 -4.01 -11.34 8.31
C CYS A 96 -4.55 -12.75 8.45
N PHE A 97 -3.86 -13.71 7.86
CA PHE A 97 -4.31 -15.10 7.90
C PHE A 97 -3.89 -15.81 9.18
N THR A 98 -2.97 -15.24 9.92
CA THR A 98 -2.41 -15.91 11.09
C THR A 98 -2.90 -15.33 12.40
N SER A 99 -3.59 -14.19 12.37
CA SER A 99 -4.11 -13.58 13.58
C SER A 99 -5.21 -12.60 13.21
N SER A 100 -6.29 -12.60 13.97
CA SER A 100 -7.35 -11.62 13.75
C SER A 100 -7.05 -10.28 14.40
N ASP A 101 -5.93 -10.18 15.10
CA ASP A 101 -5.60 -8.94 15.79
C ASP A 101 -4.94 -7.91 14.89
N TYR A 102 -4.52 -8.30 13.69
CA TYR A 102 -3.75 -7.42 12.84
C TYR A 102 -4.35 -7.33 11.46
N ALA A 103 -4.14 -6.20 10.82
CA ALA A 103 -4.48 -6.03 9.41
C ALA A 103 -3.43 -5.11 8.80
N LEU A 104 -3.02 -5.42 7.59
CA LEU A 104 -2.04 -4.63 6.88
C LEU A 104 -2.77 -3.60 6.02
N ARG A 105 -2.39 -2.34 6.16
CA ARG A 105 -3.02 -1.29 5.40
C ARG A 105 -2.63 -1.40 3.93
N THR A 106 -3.60 -1.30 3.04
CA THR A 106 -3.37 -1.36 1.60
C THR A 106 -3.74 -0.03 0.97
N PHE A 107 -3.15 0.25 -0.18
CA PHE A 107 -3.37 1.51 -0.88
C PHE A 107 -3.70 1.25 -2.32
N PRO A 108 -4.56 2.08 -2.93
CA PRO A 108 -4.77 1.99 -4.36
C PRO A 108 -3.47 2.28 -5.10
N VAL A 109 -3.20 1.50 -6.14
CA VAL A 109 -1.99 1.67 -6.93
C VAL A 109 -2.35 1.46 -8.39
N ARG A 110 -1.69 2.22 -9.26
CA ARG A 110 -1.89 2.08 -10.70
C ARG A 110 -0.63 2.48 -11.43
N VAL A 111 -0.58 2.12 -12.71
CA VAL A 111 0.50 2.56 -13.59
C VAL A 111 -0.13 3.41 -14.68
N LEU A 112 0.36 4.63 -14.84
CA LEU A 112 -0.14 5.54 -15.84
C LEU A 112 1.05 6.10 -16.59
N ASP A 113 1.09 5.86 -17.90
CA ASP A 113 2.18 6.34 -18.75
C ASP A 113 3.54 5.87 -18.21
N GLY A 114 3.60 4.62 -17.75
CA GLY A 114 4.83 4.05 -17.24
C GLY A 114 5.21 4.46 -15.83
N MET A 115 4.41 5.32 -15.19
CA MET A 115 4.71 5.82 -13.85
C MET A 115 3.80 5.14 -12.84
N VAL A 116 4.40 4.57 -11.79
CA VAL A 116 3.65 3.98 -10.69
C VAL A 116 3.10 5.10 -9.83
N GLN A 117 1.81 5.06 -9.57
CA GLN A 117 1.12 6.06 -8.75
C GLN A 117 0.39 5.38 -7.62
N VAL A 118 0.45 5.97 -6.43
CA VAL A 118 -0.16 5.43 -5.23
C VAL A 118 -1.01 6.52 -4.59
N GLN A 119 -2.12 6.09 -3.99
CA GLN A 119 -3.04 7.00 -3.35
C GLN A 119 -3.06 6.69 -1.86
N VAL A 120 -2.42 7.52 -1.03
CA VAL A 120 -2.32 7.23 0.41
C VAL A 120 -3.32 7.99 1.24
N ARG A 121 -3.82 9.15 0.75
CA ARG A 121 -4.69 9.97 1.57
C ARG A 121 -6.10 9.48 1.65
N GLU A 122 -6.50 8.69 0.68
CA GLU A 122 -7.85 8.24 0.68
C GLU A 122 -8.22 7.50 1.93
N GLN A 123 -7.28 6.78 2.51
CA GLN A 123 -7.58 5.99 3.69
C GLN A 123 -8.03 6.82 4.85
N THR A 124 -7.48 8.00 5.02
CA THR A 124 -7.83 8.78 6.17
C THR A 124 -9.15 9.43 6.05
N GLU A 125 -9.66 9.58 4.85
CA GLU A 125 -10.91 10.24 4.72
C GLU A 125 -12.07 9.41 5.05
N LEU A 126 -11.91 8.15 4.98
CA LEU A 126 -13.03 7.31 5.25
C LEU A 126 -13.40 7.24 6.66
N ARG A 127 -12.71 7.64 7.47
CA ARG A 127 -13.04 7.48 8.76
C ARG A 127 -13.82 8.38 9.32
N PRO A 128 -14.19 9.14 9.16
CA PRO A 128 -14.91 9.99 9.88
C PRO A 128 -16.17 9.44 10.27
N GLU A 129 -16.50 9.35 10.23
CA GLU A 129 -17.42 9.04 10.51
C GLU A 129 -17.44 8.31 11.32
N LEU A 130 -17.38 8.24 11.40
CA LEU A 130 -17.23 7.52 12.17
C LEU A 130 -16.84 7.39 13.05
N GLY A 131 -16.80 7.84 12.94
CA GLY A 131 -16.34 7.72 13.80
C GLY A 131 -16.05 7.45 14.35
N VAL A 132 -16.36 7.71 14.40
CA VAL A 132 -15.90 7.38 14.97
C VAL A 132 -15.45 6.92 15.42
N ASP A 133 -15.76 7.06 15.35
CA ASP A 133 -15.14 6.61 15.69
C ASP A 133 -14.52 6.22 16.10
N ALA A 134 -14.82 6.45 16.07
CA ALA A 134 -14.06 6.08 16.31
C ALA A 134 -13.41 5.80 16.62
N GLY A 135 -13.64 6.04 16.51
CA GLY A 135 -12.87 5.81 16.73
C GLY A 135 -12.53 5.53 16.85
N PHE A 136 -12.81 5.77 16.76
CA PHE A 136 -12.22 5.54 16.65
C PHE A 136 -11.83 5.27 16.95
N VAL A 137 -12.18 5.59 16.95
CA VAL A 137 -11.60 5.34 17.07
C VAL A 137 -11.03 5.12 17.17
N ALA A 138 -11.22 5.25 17.07
CA ALA A 138 -10.66 4.97 17.01
C ALA A 138 -10.32 4.76 17.00
N ALA A 139 -10.59 4.94 16.86
CA ALA A 139 -10.22 4.68 16.72
C ALA A 139 -9.90 4.67 16.62
#